data_f8eccb3f5d4327378371ff53d66d8f1e
#
_entry.id   f8eccb3f5d4327378371ff53d66d8f1e
#
_cell.length_a   1.000
_cell.length_b   1.000
_cell.length_c   1.000
_cell.angle_alpha   90.00
_cell.angle_beta   90.00
_cell.angle_gamma   90.00
#
_symmetry.space_group_name_H-M   'P 1'
#
loop_
_entity.id
_entity.type
_entity.pdbx_description
1 polymer ?
#
loop_
_entity_poly.entity_id
_entity_poly.type
_entity_poly.pdbx_seq_one_letter_code
_entity_poly.pdbx_strand_id
1 'polypeptide(L)' 'MADEPVEPRAARGATLLQLEREDLDLYGVEELSDRIERLRAEIARTEAKRTAKQAGRGAAEALFR' A
#
# COMPACT_ATOMS: atom_id res chain seq x y z
N MET A 1 10.76 -20.46 16.20
CA MET A 1 10.77 -20.19 15.58
C MET A 1 10.29 -19.58 14.92
N ALA A 2 10.04 -19.20 14.71
CA ALA A 2 9.54 -18.72 14.08
C ALA A 2 9.84 -17.90 13.44
N ASP A 3 9.96 -17.89 12.76
CA ASP A 3 10.33 -17.15 12.04
C ASP A 3 9.46 -16.51 11.37
N GLU A 4 9.45 -15.35 11.32
CA GLU A 4 8.75 -14.60 10.57
C GLU A 4 9.14 -14.76 9.25
N PRO A 5 8.34 -15.03 8.35
CA PRO A 5 8.62 -15.14 6.97
C PRO A 5 9.04 -13.81 6.46
N VAL A 6 10.15 -13.73 5.90
CA VAL A 6 10.61 -12.57 5.22
C VAL A 6 10.08 -12.65 3.81
N GLU A 7 9.19 -11.76 3.45
CA GLU A 7 8.66 -11.78 2.11
C GLU A 7 9.72 -11.42 1.10
N PRO A 8 9.89 -12.21 0.05
CA PRO A 8 10.82 -11.86 -1.00
C PRO A 8 10.42 -10.56 -1.67
N ARG A 9 11.37 -9.83 -2.17
CA ARG A 9 11.09 -8.62 -2.89
C ARG A 9 10.12 -8.84 -4.02
N ALA A 10 10.23 -9.98 -4.71
CA ALA A 10 9.36 -10.28 -5.83
C ALA A 10 7.91 -10.42 -5.42
N ALA A 11 7.63 -10.67 -4.14
CA ALA A 11 6.26 -10.78 -3.66
C ALA A 11 5.64 -9.44 -3.27
N ARG A 12 6.43 -8.37 -3.24
CA ARG A 12 5.86 -7.07 -2.92
C ARG A 12 4.90 -6.66 -4.00
N GLY A 13 3.76 -6.16 -3.58
CA GLY A 13 2.73 -5.77 -4.54
C GLY A 13 1.82 -6.90 -4.94
N ALA A 14 2.07 -8.12 -4.48
CA ALA A 14 1.23 -9.26 -4.84
C ALA A 14 -0.20 -9.07 -4.36
N THR A 15 -0.37 -8.51 -3.15
CA THR A 15 -1.69 -8.27 -2.61
C THR A 15 -2.44 -7.23 -3.43
N LEU A 16 -1.74 -6.19 -3.86
CA LEU A 16 -2.36 -5.17 -4.69
C LEU A 16 -2.80 -5.75 -6.02
N LEU A 17 -1.97 -6.61 -6.61
CA LEU A 17 -2.31 -7.25 -7.86
C LEU A 17 -3.56 -8.12 -7.71
N GLN A 18 -3.65 -8.86 -6.60
CA GLN A 18 -4.83 -9.68 -6.35
C GLN A 18 -6.06 -8.82 -6.18
N LEU A 19 -5.93 -7.70 -5.50
CA LEU A 19 -7.02 -6.77 -5.32
C LEU A 19 -7.53 -6.27 -6.67
N GLU A 20 -6.62 -5.96 -7.57
CA GLU A 20 -6.97 -5.45 -8.89
C GLU A 20 -7.64 -6.49 -9.78
N ARG A 21 -7.50 -7.76 -9.42
CA ARG A 21 -8.06 -8.86 -10.20
C ARG A 21 -9.37 -9.40 -9.63
N GLU A 22 -9.85 -8.85 -8.52
CA GLU A 22 -11.09 -9.31 -7.96
C GLU A 22 -12.25 -9.03 -8.92
N ASP A 23 -13.19 -9.95 -8.95
CA ASP A 23 -14.36 -9.81 -9.81
C ASP A 23 -15.37 -8.91 -9.11
N LEU A 24 -15.43 -7.68 -9.54
CA LEU A 24 -16.30 -6.69 -8.91
C LEU A 24 -17.78 -6.91 -9.22
N ASP A 25 -18.08 -7.76 -10.19
CA ASP A 25 -19.47 -8.08 -10.49
C ASP A 25 -20.14 -8.86 -9.37
N LEU A 26 -19.34 -9.45 -8.48
CA LEU A 26 -19.88 -10.20 -7.35
C LEU A 26 -20.28 -9.30 -6.20
N TYR A 27 -20.01 -8.01 -6.27
CA TYR A 27 -20.25 -7.08 -5.18
C TYR A 27 -21.51 -6.28 -5.40
N GLY A 28 -22.26 -6.05 -4.33
CA GLY A 28 -23.39 -5.15 -4.38
C GLY A 28 -22.96 -3.70 -4.27
N VAL A 29 -23.93 -2.79 -4.43
CA VAL A 29 -23.64 -1.36 -4.43
C VAL A 29 -22.99 -0.92 -3.13
N GLU A 30 -23.54 -1.38 -1.99
CA GLU A 30 -22.99 -0.96 -0.72
C GLU A 30 -21.62 -1.54 -0.46
N GLU A 31 -21.40 -2.75 -0.93
CA GLU A 31 -20.09 -3.36 -0.80
C GLU A 31 -19.07 -2.61 -1.65
N LEU A 32 -19.47 -2.17 -2.83
CA LEU A 32 -18.58 -1.38 -3.67
C LEU A 32 -18.27 -0.03 -3.03
N SER A 33 -19.26 0.57 -2.39
CA SER A 33 -19.04 1.84 -1.69
C SER A 33 -18.05 1.67 -0.53
N ASP A 34 -18.21 0.60 0.25
CA ASP A 34 -17.29 0.32 1.33
C ASP A 34 -15.88 0.07 0.79
N ARG A 35 -15.79 -0.64 -0.31
CA ARG A 35 -14.51 -0.92 -0.94
C ARG A 35 -13.82 0.38 -1.35
N ILE A 36 -14.57 1.30 -1.93
CA ILE A 36 -14.03 2.58 -2.34
C ILE A 36 -13.47 3.35 -1.14
N GLU A 37 -14.19 3.35 -0.03
CA GLU A 37 -13.71 4.05 1.14
C GLU A 37 -12.45 3.44 1.70
N ARG A 38 -12.37 2.12 1.70
CA ARG A 38 -11.18 1.45 2.18
C ARG A 38 -9.99 1.71 1.26
N LEU A 39 -10.25 1.76 -0.03
CA LEU A 39 -9.19 2.08 -0.99
C LEU A 39 -8.70 3.51 -0.83
N ARG A 40 -9.61 4.44 -0.53
CA ARG A 40 -9.20 5.81 -0.27
C ARG A 40 -8.32 5.91 0.97
N ALA A 41 -8.68 5.16 2.02
CA ALA A 41 -7.87 5.14 3.22
C ALA A 41 -6.49 4.54 2.94
N GLU A 42 -6.46 3.54 2.09
CA GLU A 42 -5.20 2.91 1.73
C GLU A 42 -4.31 3.85 0.91
N ILE A 43 -4.92 4.63 0.03
CA ILE A 43 -4.18 5.63 -0.71
C ILE A 43 -3.55 6.64 0.26
N ALA A 44 -4.33 7.11 1.22
CA ALA A 44 -3.83 8.08 2.19
C ALA A 44 -2.68 7.50 3.02
N ARG A 45 -2.80 6.23 3.42
CA ARG A 45 -1.76 5.57 4.19
C ARG A 45 -0.47 5.45 3.37
N THR A 46 -0.63 5.10 2.11
CA THR A 46 0.51 4.92 1.21
C THR A 46 1.18 6.26 0.93
N GLU A 47 0.38 7.30 0.72
CA GLU A 47 0.92 8.63 0.47
C GLU A 47 1.68 9.16 1.68
N ALA A 48 1.15 8.90 2.88
CA ALA A 48 1.84 9.34 4.09
C ALA A 48 3.20 8.66 4.22
N LYS A 49 3.27 7.38 3.89
CA LYS A 49 4.53 6.66 3.95
C LYS A 49 5.51 7.19 2.91
N ARG A 50 5.02 7.47 1.70
CA ARG A 50 5.87 8.02 0.65
C ARG A 50 6.41 9.39 1.06
N THR A 51 5.55 10.22 1.63
CA THR A 51 5.95 11.55 2.07
C THR A 51 7.02 11.45 3.17
N ALA A 52 6.82 10.54 4.11
CA ALA A 52 7.80 10.37 5.19
C ALA A 52 9.16 9.94 4.65
N LYS A 53 9.15 9.04 3.67
CA LYS A 53 10.41 8.58 3.10
C LYS A 53 11.09 9.65 2.27
N GLN A 54 10.32 10.47 1.58
CA GLN A 54 10.88 11.59 0.84
C GLN A 54 11.48 12.64 1.77
N ALA A 55 10.82 12.92 2.88
CA ALA A 55 11.33 13.87 3.85
C ALA A 55 12.63 13.36 4.47
N GLY A 56 12.67 12.08 4.82
CA GLY A 56 13.88 11.49 5.38
C GLY A 56 15.03 11.54 4.40
N ARG A 57 14.72 11.28 3.13
CA ARG A 57 15.74 11.33 2.09
C ARG A 57 16.28 12.73 1.90
N GLY A 58 15.39 13.74 1.89
CA GLY A 58 15.81 15.11 1.75
C GLY A 58 16.66 15.56 2.92
N ALA A 59 16.30 15.15 4.14
CA ALA A 59 17.08 15.49 5.31
C ALA A 59 18.48 14.85 5.23
N ALA A 60 18.55 13.60 4.78
CA ALA A 60 19.83 12.92 4.66
C ALA A 60 20.71 13.61 3.63
N GLU A 61 20.13 14.02 2.51
CA GLU A 61 20.88 14.71 1.48
C GLU A 61 21.39 16.05 1.98
N ALA A 62 20.60 16.75 2.76
CA ALA A 62 20.99 18.05 3.30
C ALA A 62 22.21 17.92 4.22
N LEU A 63 22.30 16.81 4.92
CA LEU A 63 23.42 16.61 5.83
C LEU A 63 24.75 16.41 5.10
N PHE A 64 24.68 16.00 3.86
CA PHE A 64 25.90 15.74 3.10
C PHE A 64 26.28 16.84 2.12
N ARG A 65 25.68 17.95 2.24
CA ARG A 65 26.03 19.07 1.38
C ARG A 65 27.22 19.83 1.88
#